data_90bd5217ff0c8a0228d4534efa030ecf
#
_entry.id   90bd5217ff0c8a0228d4534efa030ecf
#
_cell.length_a   1.000
_cell.length_b   1.000
_cell.length_c   1.000
_cell.angle_alpha   90.00
_cell.angle_beta   90.00
_cell.angle_gamma   90.00
#
_symmetry.space_group_name_H-M   'P 1'
#
loop_
_entity.id
_entity.type
_entity.pdbx_description
1 polymer ?
#
loop_
_entity_poly.entity_id
_entity_poly.type
_entity_poly.pdbx_seq_one_letter_code
_entity_poly.pdbx_strand_id
1 'polypeptide(L)'
;MTPCTTEIAKGIAIDCAHALVKGFTGRALYIPWSVNPQLTINQTNPRVFSAITLGSGVKAKAIYTPLTDPFNGSSVAGNADNGRVMFLKTLAVLIPLHGADNAKDVVEPLMKSAEGGLIIVERKDKRGYGSFVAYGMYDPMKADPSSFSQNETDNGGAASLSFTCTEDYQECNFFDTDYATTKAAFDTLFASAD
;
A
#
# COMPACT_ATOMS: atom_id res chain seq x y z
N MET A 1 13.50 -31.19 4.57
CA MET A 1 13.52 -29.80 4.09
C MET A 1 13.28 -29.81 2.59
N THR A 2 12.16 -29.27 2.15
CA THR A 2 11.89 -29.10 0.71
C THR A 2 12.79 -27.95 0.23
N PRO A 3 13.65 -28.16 -0.79
CA PRO A 3 14.47 -27.07 -1.30
C PRO A 3 13.58 -25.95 -1.83
N CYS A 4 13.91 -24.72 -1.50
CA CYS A 4 13.28 -23.56 -2.11
C CYS A 4 13.58 -23.63 -3.61
N THR A 5 12.57 -23.88 -4.43
CA THR A 5 12.74 -23.86 -5.89
C THR A 5 12.89 -22.41 -6.32
N THR A 6 14.01 -22.09 -6.94
CA THR A 6 14.26 -20.78 -7.58
C THR A 6 13.70 -20.74 -9.01
N GLU A 7 13.02 -21.79 -9.44
CA GLU A 7 12.47 -21.91 -10.77
C GLU A 7 11.15 -21.16 -10.92
N ILE A 8 10.91 -20.63 -12.12
CA ILE A 8 9.64 -20.00 -12.48
C ILE A 8 8.58 -21.10 -12.53
N ALA A 9 7.69 -21.13 -11.53
CA ALA A 9 6.65 -22.14 -11.40
C ALA A 9 5.52 -22.02 -12.44
N LYS A 10 5.41 -20.87 -13.10
CA LYS A 10 4.35 -20.58 -14.07
C LYS A 10 4.89 -19.78 -15.25
N GLY A 11 4.53 -20.18 -16.48
CA GLY A 11 4.86 -19.41 -17.66
C GLY A 11 4.28 -18.01 -17.65
N ILE A 12 5.00 -17.07 -18.24
CA ILE A 12 4.54 -15.69 -18.44
C ILE A 12 3.72 -15.65 -19.73
N ALA A 13 2.41 -15.48 -19.60
CA ALA A 13 1.51 -15.33 -20.74
C ALA A 13 1.10 -13.86 -20.86
N ILE A 14 1.12 -13.34 -22.10
CA ILE A 14 0.58 -12.03 -22.42
C ILE A 14 -0.91 -12.19 -22.70
N ASP A 15 -1.75 -11.58 -21.87
CA ASP A 15 -3.19 -11.48 -22.14
C ASP A 15 -3.45 -10.35 -23.14
N CYS A 16 -3.45 -10.70 -24.42
CA CYS A 16 -3.69 -9.72 -25.48
C CYS A 16 -5.15 -9.20 -25.54
N ALA A 17 -6.07 -9.88 -24.85
CA ALA A 17 -7.47 -9.45 -24.79
C ALA A 17 -7.68 -8.25 -23.83
N HIS A 18 -6.73 -8.02 -22.95
CA HIS A 18 -6.83 -6.99 -21.92
C HIS A 18 -5.56 -6.16 -21.84
N ALA A 19 -5.62 -4.94 -22.34
CA ALA A 19 -4.52 -3.98 -22.20
C ALA A 19 -4.26 -3.69 -20.70
N LEU A 20 -2.98 -3.70 -20.30
CA LEU A 20 -2.58 -3.30 -18.94
C LEU A 20 -2.88 -1.80 -18.75
N VAL A 21 -3.62 -1.47 -17.71
CA VAL A 21 -3.87 -0.10 -17.28
C VAL A 21 -2.82 0.28 -16.25
N LYS A 22 -1.97 1.24 -16.58
CA LYS A 22 -0.88 1.70 -15.71
C LYS A 22 -1.39 2.61 -14.60
N GLY A 23 -0.71 2.53 -13.45
CA GLY A 23 -0.81 3.49 -12.36
C GLY A 23 -1.88 3.16 -11.32
N PHE A 24 -1.92 4.02 -10.33
CA PHE A 24 -2.87 3.96 -9.23
C PHE A 24 -3.98 5.01 -9.43
N THR A 25 -5.12 4.78 -8.78
CA THR A 25 -6.12 5.84 -8.62
C THR A 25 -5.62 6.85 -7.58
N GLY A 26 -6.32 7.96 -7.40
CA GLY A 26 -5.97 8.90 -6.33
C GLY A 26 -6.39 8.46 -4.93
N ARG A 27 -6.68 7.17 -4.69
CA ARG A 27 -7.28 6.67 -3.46
C ARG A 27 -6.41 5.63 -2.77
N ALA A 28 -6.14 5.87 -1.49
CA ALA A 28 -5.48 4.91 -0.61
C ALA A 28 -6.08 4.94 0.79
N LEU A 29 -5.93 3.86 1.51
CA LEU A 29 -6.26 3.76 2.94
C LEU A 29 -4.95 3.61 3.71
N TYR A 30 -4.78 4.42 4.75
CA TYR A 30 -3.75 4.25 5.76
C TYR A 30 -4.39 3.74 7.05
N ILE A 31 -3.89 2.63 7.57
CA ILE A 31 -4.35 2.02 8.80
C ILE A 31 -3.16 1.95 9.75
N PRO A 32 -3.13 2.75 10.82
CA PRO A 32 -2.03 2.73 11.78
C PRO A 32 -1.89 1.34 12.41
N TRP A 33 -0.67 0.87 12.58
CA TRP A 33 -0.42 -0.41 13.28
C TRP A 33 -0.72 -0.34 14.78
N SER A 34 -0.65 0.85 15.38
CA SER A 34 -1.04 1.08 16.78
C SER A 34 -2.46 0.63 17.12
N VAL A 35 -3.34 0.57 16.13
CA VAL A 35 -4.71 0.10 16.32
C VAL A 35 -4.88 -1.42 16.20
N ASN A 36 -3.78 -2.14 15.99
CA ASN A 36 -3.75 -3.60 15.87
C ASN A 36 -4.79 -4.16 14.88
N PRO A 37 -4.69 -3.81 13.59
CA PRO A 37 -5.65 -4.27 12.60
C PRO A 37 -5.60 -5.79 12.46
N GLN A 38 -6.76 -6.44 12.50
CA GLN A 38 -6.86 -7.89 12.29
C GLN A 38 -7.14 -8.17 10.83
N LEU A 39 -6.20 -8.87 10.16
CA LEU A 39 -6.30 -9.23 8.76
C LEU A 39 -6.77 -10.69 8.62
N THR A 40 -7.78 -10.93 7.81
CA THR A 40 -8.18 -12.29 7.44
C THR A 40 -7.34 -12.76 6.28
N ILE A 41 -6.23 -13.45 6.59
CA ILE A 41 -5.25 -13.90 5.61
C ILE A 41 -5.75 -15.16 4.89
N ASN A 42 -5.59 -15.22 3.58
CA ASN A 42 -5.89 -16.40 2.79
C ASN A 42 -4.88 -17.52 3.10
N GLN A 43 -5.37 -18.67 3.58
CA GLN A 43 -4.52 -19.78 4.00
C GLN A 43 -3.73 -20.44 2.85
N THR A 44 -4.27 -20.38 1.64
CA THR A 44 -3.63 -20.95 0.46
C THR A 44 -2.61 -19.98 -0.15
N ASN A 45 -2.88 -18.67 -0.06
CA ASN A 45 -1.98 -17.64 -0.55
C ASN A 45 -1.76 -16.56 0.52
N PRO A 46 -0.70 -16.65 1.31
CA PRO A 46 -0.44 -15.71 2.41
C PRO A 46 -0.16 -14.28 1.96
N ARG A 47 -0.03 -14.04 0.66
CA ARG A 47 0.11 -12.67 0.08
C ARG A 47 -1.20 -11.93 -0.05
N VAL A 48 -2.32 -12.60 0.25
CA VAL A 48 -3.67 -12.06 0.06
C VAL A 48 -4.43 -12.09 1.38
N PHE A 49 -5.11 -11.02 1.70
CA PHE A 49 -6.09 -10.98 2.78
C PHE A 49 -7.44 -10.49 2.25
N SER A 50 -8.53 -11.02 2.80
CA SER A 50 -9.89 -10.80 2.32
C SER A 50 -10.68 -9.79 3.16
N ALA A 51 -10.31 -9.59 4.40
CA ALA A 51 -11.01 -8.66 5.28
C ALA A 51 -10.06 -7.98 6.27
N ILE A 52 -10.48 -6.80 6.73
CA ILE A 52 -9.81 -6.02 7.76
C ILE A 52 -10.83 -5.72 8.85
N THR A 53 -10.52 -6.13 10.06
CA THR A 53 -11.31 -5.79 11.24
C THR A 53 -10.55 -4.79 12.09
N LEU A 54 -11.15 -3.64 12.32
CA LEU A 54 -10.64 -2.61 13.21
C LEU A 54 -11.36 -2.68 14.56
N GLY A 55 -10.69 -2.25 15.60
CA GLY A 55 -11.28 -2.16 16.94
C GLY A 55 -12.49 -1.20 16.96
N SER A 56 -13.35 -1.34 17.97
CA SER A 56 -14.52 -0.47 18.13
C SER A 56 -14.11 1.01 18.23
N GLY A 57 -14.71 1.86 17.41
CA GLY A 57 -14.42 3.29 17.36
C GLY A 57 -13.12 3.66 16.62
N VAL A 58 -12.41 2.68 16.08
CA VAL A 58 -11.20 2.91 15.29
C VAL A 58 -11.56 3.02 13.82
N LYS A 59 -10.97 4.00 13.15
CA LYS A 59 -11.17 4.22 11.73
C LYS A 59 -9.84 4.19 10.97
N ALA A 60 -9.88 3.74 9.73
CA ALA A 60 -8.80 3.97 8.78
C ALA A 60 -8.69 5.48 8.48
N LYS A 61 -7.59 5.89 7.87
CA LYS A 61 -7.41 7.24 7.35
C LYS A 61 -7.43 7.21 5.82
N ALA A 62 -8.31 7.99 5.23
CA ALA A 62 -8.38 8.11 3.78
C ALA A 62 -7.27 9.03 3.26
N ILE A 63 -6.53 8.56 2.26
CA ILE A 63 -5.64 9.40 1.48
C ILE A 63 -6.29 9.57 0.11
N TYR A 64 -6.71 10.78 -0.18
CA TYR A 64 -7.27 11.14 -1.47
C TYR A 64 -6.44 12.23 -2.14
N THR A 65 -5.89 11.91 -3.29
CA THR A 65 -5.06 12.83 -4.06
C THR A 65 -5.55 12.88 -5.51
N PRO A 66 -6.18 13.97 -5.95
CA PRO A 66 -6.71 14.09 -7.30
C PRO A 66 -5.64 14.39 -8.36
N LEU A 67 -4.38 14.09 -8.06
CA LEU A 67 -3.26 14.30 -8.97
C LEU A 67 -3.10 13.14 -9.96
N THR A 68 -2.36 13.37 -11.03
CA THR A 68 -1.95 12.32 -11.94
C THR A 68 -0.84 11.50 -11.28
N ASP A 69 -1.04 10.17 -11.23
CA ASP A 69 -0.08 9.21 -10.64
C ASP A 69 0.43 9.60 -9.25
N PRO A 70 -0.50 9.79 -8.26
CA PRO A 70 -0.16 10.31 -6.94
C PRO A 70 0.60 9.33 -6.05
N PHE A 71 0.70 8.07 -6.48
CA PHE A 71 1.41 7.01 -5.77
C PHE A 71 2.43 6.38 -6.71
N ASN A 72 3.64 6.19 -6.20
CA ASN A 72 4.69 5.46 -6.90
C ASN A 72 5.26 4.39 -5.97
N GLY A 73 4.93 3.13 -6.26
CA GLY A 73 5.37 1.98 -5.48
C GLY A 73 6.46 1.19 -6.17
N SER A 74 7.47 0.80 -5.42
CA SER A 74 8.52 -0.11 -5.87
C SER A 74 8.77 -1.23 -4.87
N SER A 75 9.33 -2.33 -5.35
CA SER A 75 9.76 -3.47 -4.54
C SER A 75 11.07 -4.00 -5.10
N VAL A 76 12.11 -3.95 -4.29
CA VAL A 76 13.47 -4.38 -4.67
C VAL A 76 13.87 -5.56 -3.80
N ALA A 77 14.31 -6.66 -4.43
CA ALA A 77 14.84 -7.80 -3.70
C ALA A 77 16.19 -7.44 -3.07
N GLY A 78 16.34 -7.77 -1.80
CA GLY A 78 17.59 -7.64 -1.06
C GLY A 78 17.88 -8.91 -0.27
N ASN A 79 19.13 -9.13 0.07
CA ASN A 79 19.53 -10.24 0.94
C ASN A 79 19.52 -9.75 2.38
N ALA A 80 18.79 -10.46 3.24
CA ALA A 80 18.95 -10.29 4.68
C ALA A 80 20.24 -10.99 5.15
N ASP A 81 20.78 -10.58 6.29
CA ASP A 81 22.04 -11.11 6.86
C ASP A 81 22.05 -12.62 7.08
N ASN A 82 20.88 -13.25 7.18
CA ASN A 82 20.70 -14.69 7.32
C ASN A 82 20.59 -15.46 5.99
N GLY A 83 20.86 -14.82 4.85
CA GLY A 83 20.74 -15.42 3.51
C GLY A 83 19.31 -15.53 2.98
N ARG A 84 18.31 -15.04 3.72
CA ARG A 84 16.92 -14.98 3.25
C ARG A 84 16.74 -13.79 2.30
N VAL A 85 16.06 -13.99 1.19
CA VAL A 85 15.67 -12.91 0.29
C VAL A 85 14.45 -12.21 0.87
N MET A 86 14.55 -10.92 1.09
CA MET A 86 13.46 -10.05 1.49
C MET A 86 13.26 -8.94 0.46
N PHE A 87 12.11 -8.32 0.48
CA PHE A 87 11.77 -7.25 -0.45
C PHE A 87 11.66 -5.93 0.29
N LEU A 88 12.59 -5.01 -0.02
CA LEU A 88 12.46 -3.61 0.37
C LEU A 88 11.37 -2.98 -0.50
N LYS A 89 10.29 -2.56 0.13
CA LYS A 89 9.19 -1.86 -0.53
C LYS A 89 9.26 -0.38 -0.22
N THR A 90 9.05 0.42 -1.24
CA THR A 90 8.95 1.87 -1.11
C THR A 90 7.64 2.32 -1.75
N LEU A 91 6.92 3.20 -1.10
CA LEU A 91 5.74 3.87 -1.62
C LEU A 91 5.89 5.37 -1.45
N ALA A 92 6.10 6.08 -2.54
CA ALA A 92 6.04 7.54 -2.54
C ALA A 92 4.60 8.01 -2.72
N VAL A 93 4.19 8.95 -1.90
CA VAL A 93 2.83 9.51 -1.87
C VAL A 93 2.92 11.01 -2.08
N LEU A 94 2.18 11.53 -3.06
CA LEU A 94 2.00 12.95 -3.25
C LEU A 94 0.83 13.45 -2.38
N ILE A 95 1.11 14.39 -1.50
CA ILE A 95 0.14 14.95 -0.57
C ILE A 95 -0.10 16.41 -0.96
N PRO A 96 -1.31 16.76 -1.40
CA PRO A 96 -1.65 18.15 -1.68
C PRO A 96 -1.76 18.91 -0.37
N LEU A 97 -0.67 19.52 0.07
CA LEU A 97 -0.62 20.30 1.29
C LEU A 97 -1.12 21.72 1.02
N HIS A 98 -2.22 22.06 1.65
CA HIS A 98 -2.72 23.43 1.70
C HIS A 98 -2.79 23.88 3.18
N GLY A 99 -1.79 24.66 3.59
CA GLY A 99 -1.77 25.31 4.90
C GLY A 99 -1.11 24.52 6.05
N ALA A 100 -0.87 25.24 7.14
CA ALA A 100 -0.17 24.73 8.31
C ALA A 100 -0.94 23.63 9.06
N ASP A 101 -2.27 23.62 8.96
CA ASP A 101 -3.12 22.65 9.63
C ASP A 101 -2.93 21.26 9.04
N ASN A 102 -2.86 21.12 7.70
CA ASN A 102 -2.59 19.84 7.06
C ASN A 102 -1.17 19.32 7.36
N ALA A 103 -0.20 20.21 7.44
CA ALA A 103 1.15 19.81 7.85
C ALA A 103 1.15 19.24 9.27
N LYS A 104 0.50 19.90 10.21
CA LYS A 104 0.40 19.52 11.61
C LYS A 104 -0.45 18.26 11.82
N ASP A 105 -1.60 18.18 11.15
CA ASP A 105 -2.60 17.16 11.45
C ASP A 105 -2.43 15.87 10.59
N VAL A 106 -1.68 15.94 9.49
CA VAL A 106 -1.46 14.82 8.58
C VAL A 106 0.01 14.43 8.47
N VAL A 107 0.86 15.35 8.00
CA VAL A 107 2.25 14.99 7.64
C VAL A 107 3.11 14.73 8.86
N GLU A 108 3.07 15.64 9.84
CA GLU A 108 3.87 15.46 11.06
C GLU A 108 3.52 14.19 11.86
N PRO A 109 2.25 13.82 12.07
CA PRO A 109 1.91 12.55 12.69
C PRO A 109 2.40 11.33 11.90
N LEU A 110 2.30 11.35 10.57
CA LEU A 110 2.83 10.28 9.72
C LEU A 110 4.36 10.14 9.86
N MET A 111 5.08 11.26 9.83
CA MET A 111 6.54 11.28 9.98
C MET A 111 7.01 10.90 11.39
N LYS A 112 6.23 11.20 12.41
CA LYS A 112 6.54 10.90 13.83
C LYS A 112 6.06 9.51 14.26
N SER A 113 5.28 8.81 13.42
CA SER A 113 4.77 7.46 13.74
C SER A 113 5.89 6.43 13.77
N ALA A 114 6.29 6.02 14.97
CA ALA A 114 7.31 4.98 15.14
C ALA A 114 6.79 3.58 14.72
N GLU A 115 5.48 3.36 14.82
CA GLU A 115 4.86 2.06 14.55
C GLU A 115 4.52 1.86 13.07
N GLY A 116 4.36 2.94 12.32
CA GLY A 116 3.98 2.89 10.90
C GLY A 116 2.55 2.41 10.69
N GLY A 117 2.27 1.89 9.49
CA GLY A 117 0.93 1.43 9.14
C GLY A 117 0.85 0.54 7.91
N LEU A 118 -0.33 -0.04 7.71
CA LEU A 118 -0.72 -0.71 6.49
C LEU A 118 -1.27 0.33 5.51
N ILE A 119 -0.77 0.33 4.28
CA ILE A 119 -1.26 1.21 3.21
C ILE A 119 -1.85 0.35 2.09
N ILE A 120 -3.11 0.58 1.76
CA ILE A 120 -3.79 -0.10 0.65
C ILE A 120 -4.07 0.92 -0.43
N VAL A 121 -3.56 0.68 -1.63
CA VAL A 121 -3.68 1.58 -2.78
C VAL A 121 -4.51 0.93 -3.88
N GLU A 122 -5.49 1.65 -4.39
CA GLU A 122 -6.32 1.20 -5.51
C GLU A 122 -5.59 1.43 -6.83
N ARG A 123 -5.41 0.37 -7.65
CA ARG A 123 -4.90 0.47 -9.02
C ARG A 123 -6.00 0.91 -9.99
N LYS A 124 -5.59 1.55 -11.09
CA LYS A 124 -6.48 1.83 -12.23
C LYS A 124 -6.90 0.53 -12.94
N ASP A 125 -6.11 -0.53 -12.82
CA ASP A 125 -6.45 -1.87 -13.33
C ASP A 125 -7.46 -2.56 -12.40
N LYS A 126 -8.67 -2.81 -12.90
CA LYS A 126 -9.80 -3.33 -12.14
C LYS A 126 -9.97 -4.84 -12.28
N ARG A 127 -8.87 -5.59 -12.43
CA ARG A 127 -8.90 -7.02 -12.71
C ARG A 127 -8.31 -7.84 -11.58
N GLY A 128 -9.14 -8.66 -10.94
CA GLY A 128 -8.73 -9.72 -10.01
C GLY A 128 -7.86 -9.24 -8.84
N TYR A 129 -6.91 -10.08 -8.45
CA TYR A 129 -6.08 -9.91 -7.26
C TYR A 129 -5.27 -8.61 -7.20
N GLY A 130 -4.81 -8.11 -8.32
CA GLY A 130 -3.91 -6.96 -8.38
C GLY A 130 -4.58 -5.58 -8.27
N SER A 131 -5.90 -5.50 -8.09
CA SER A 131 -6.62 -4.22 -8.09
C SER A 131 -6.37 -3.37 -6.85
N PHE A 132 -6.07 -4.00 -5.71
CA PHE A 132 -5.77 -3.32 -4.45
C PHE A 132 -4.46 -3.85 -3.89
N VAL A 133 -3.42 -3.06 -4.00
CA VAL A 133 -2.08 -3.43 -3.50
C VAL A 133 -1.92 -3.00 -2.07
N ALA A 134 -1.42 -3.90 -1.24
CA ALA A 134 -1.15 -3.66 0.15
C ALA A 134 0.36 -3.55 0.41
N TYR A 135 0.75 -2.52 1.11
CA TYR A 135 2.09 -2.27 1.60
C TYR A 135 2.08 -2.26 3.12
N GLY A 136 2.98 -2.97 3.74
CA GLY A 136 3.05 -3.03 5.20
C GLY A 136 2.12 -4.07 5.83
N MET A 137 1.87 -5.20 5.15
CA MET A 137 0.99 -6.26 5.65
C MET A 137 1.63 -7.07 6.80
N TYR A 138 2.93 -7.27 6.76
CA TYR A 138 3.70 -8.04 7.74
C TYR A 138 4.72 -7.20 8.51
N ASP A 139 5.31 -6.20 7.85
CA ASP A 139 6.17 -5.20 8.45
C ASP A 139 5.62 -3.82 8.09
N PRO A 140 5.22 -3.00 9.08
CA PRO A 140 4.50 -1.77 8.83
C PRO A 140 5.31 -0.78 7.99
N MET A 141 4.65 -0.12 7.05
CA MET A 141 5.22 0.99 6.30
C MET A 141 5.51 2.15 7.23
N LYS A 142 6.76 2.59 7.26
CA LYS A 142 7.20 3.77 8.03
C LYS A 142 7.54 4.90 7.10
N ALA A 143 7.12 6.09 7.45
CA ALA A 143 7.50 7.28 6.70
C ALA A 143 9.00 7.53 6.87
N ASP A 144 9.67 7.86 5.78
CA ASP A 144 11.07 8.32 5.79
C ASP A 144 11.09 9.84 5.87
N PRO A 145 11.41 10.43 7.05
CA PRO A 145 11.42 11.88 7.21
C PRO A 145 12.43 12.58 6.29
N SER A 146 13.49 11.88 5.88
CA SER A 146 14.51 12.43 4.97
C SER A 146 14.01 12.55 3.52
N SER A 147 12.94 11.84 3.18
CA SER A 147 12.34 11.87 1.84
C SER A 147 11.30 12.97 1.66
N PHE A 148 10.97 13.71 2.73
CA PHE A 148 9.95 14.75 2.65
C PHE A 148 10.45 15.95 1.83
N SER A 149 9.76 16.22 0.73
CA SER A 149 10.00 17.36 -0.14
C SER A 149 8.74 18.21 -0.24
N GLN A 150 8.90 19.52 -0.15
CA GLN A 150 7.82 20.49 -0.29
C GLN A 150 7.91 21.21 -1.62
N ASN A 151 6.75 21.52 -2.21
CA ASN A 151 6.63 22.37 -3.36
C ASN A 151 7.44 21.90 -4.57
N GLU A 152 7.39 20.63 -4.88
CA GLU A 152 8.02 20.10 -6.08
C GLU A 152 7.33 20.61 -7.33
N THR A 153 8.09 21.30 -8.17
CA THR A 153 7.58 21.92 -9.41
C THR A 153 6.94 20.89 -10.34
N ASP A 154 7.54 19.70 -10.41
CA ASP A 154 7.08 18.60 -11.28
C ASP A 154 5.76 17.98 -10.80
N ASN A 155 5.40 18.19 -9.54
CA ASN A 155 4.21 17.63 -8.91
C ASN A 155 3.12 18.68 -8.63
N GLY A 156 3.16 19.83 -9.33
CA GLY A 156 2.16 20.88 -9.18
C GLY A 156 2.12 21.53 -7.80
N GLY A 157 3.24 21.52 -7.07
CA GLY A 157 3.35 22.09 -5.73
C GLY A 157 2.92 21.16 -4.60
N ALA A 158 2.58 19.89 -4.88
CA ALA A 158 2.33 18.91 -3.83
C ALA A 158 3.60 18.53 -3.08
N ALA A 159 3.45 18.15 -1.80
CA ALA A 159 4.53 17.54 -1.06
C ALA A 159 4.67 16.06 -1.42
N SER A 160 5.89 15.55 -1.41
CA SER A 160 6.20 14.13 -1.56
C SER A 160 6.69 13.56 -0.24
N LEU A 161 6.18 12.39 0.12
CA LEU A 161 6.63 11.63 1.30
C LEU A 161 6.76 10.17 0.91
N SER A 162 7.91 9.57 1.18
CA SER A 162 8.14 8.14 0.95
C SER A 162 7.93 7.34 2.22
N PHE A 163 7.34 6.17 2.05
CA PHE A 163 7.18 5.15 3.08
C PHE A 163 7.99 3.92 2.68
N THR A 164 8.59 3.26 3.66
CA THR A 164 9.41 2.07 3.44
C THR A 164 9.07 0.97 4.44
N CYS A 165 9.18 -0.29 4.00
CA CYS A 165 9.16 -1.48 4.84
C CYS A 165 9.96 -2.62 4.19
N THR A 166 10.20 -3.69 4.94
CA THR A 166 10.87 -4.88 4.42
C THR A 166 10.01 -6.10 4.67
N GLU A 167 9.54 -6.76 3.62
CA GLU A 167 8.63 -7.89 3.70
C GLU A 167 9.15 -9.12 2.95
N ASP A 168 8.64 -10.30 3.32
CA ASP A 168 8.97 -11.57 2.66
C ASP A 168 8.40 -11.70 1.25
N TYR A 169 7.38 -10.93 0.93
CA TYR A 169 6.66 -11.02 -0.34
C TYR A 169 6.79 -9.74 -1.15
N GLN A 170 7.07 -9.90 -2.44
CA GLN A 170 7.20 -8.78 -3.37
C GLN A 170 5.92 -7.94 -3.47
N GLU A 171 4.77 -8.59 -3.52
CA GLU A 171 3.47 -7.94 -3.61
C GLU A 171 2.48 -8.64 -2.69
N CYS A 172 1.73 -7.84 -1.92
CA CYS A 172 0.60 -8.29 -1.12
C CYS A 172 -0.66 -7.58 -1.62
N ASN A 173 -1.80 -8.23 -1.49
CA ASN A 173 -3.05 -7.70 -2.05
C ASN A 173 -4.20 -7.83 -1.07
N PHE A 174 -5.04 -6.81 -1.04
CA PHE A 174 -6.37 -6.88 -0.46
C PHE A 174 -7.33 -7.38 -1.54
N PHE A 175 -7.88 -8.57 -1.34
CA PHE A 175 -8.78 -9.19 -2.31
C PHE A 175 -9.70 -10.20 -1.61
N ASP A 176 -10.99 -9.97 -1.73
CA ASP A 176 -12.02 -10.93 -1.39
C ASP A 176 -12.42 -11.71 -2.67
N THR A 177 -13.57 -12.25 -2.75
CA THR A 177 -14.06 -13.18 -3.79
C THR A 177 -13.88 -12.65 -5.22
N ASP A 178 -14.15 -11.37 -5.44
CA ASP A 178 -14.02 -10.69 -6.74
C ASP A 178 -13.69 -9.20 -6.60
N TYR A 179 -13.50 -8.53 -7.73
CA TYR A 179 -13.22 -7.07 -7.74
C TYR A 179 -14.37 -6.25 -7.13
N ALA A 180 -15.62 -6.58 -7.45
CA ALA A 180 -16.76 -5.78 -7.02
C ALA A 180 -16.94 -5.86 -5.51
N THR A 181 -16.83 -7.06 -4.94
CA THR A 181 -16.89 -7.31 -3.49
C THR A 181 -15.73 -6.62 -2.77
N THR A 182 -14.50 -6.77 -3.26
CA THR A 182 -13.33 -6.12 -2.70
C THR A 182 -13.44 -4.61 -2.75
N LYS A 183 -13.92 -4.06 -3.89
CA LYS A 183 -14.14 -2.64 -4.04
C LYS A 183 -15.20 -2.12 -3.06
N ALA A 184 -16.29 -2.83 -2.86
CA ALA A 184 -17.33 -2.44 -1.90
C ALA A 184 -16.79 -2.41 -0.46
N ALA A 185 -15.95 -3.39 -0.08
CA ALA A 185 -15.28 -3.41 1.21
C ALA A 185 -14.29 -2.24 1.36
N PHE A 186 -13.47 -1.98 0.34
CA PHE A 186 -12.55 -0.84 0.31
C PHE A 186 -13.31 0.50 0.40
N ASP A 187 -14.39 0.66 -0.40
CA ASP A 187 -15.19 1.89 -0.40
C ASP A 187 -15.87 2.13 0.96
N THR A 188 -16.30 1.08 1.63
CA THR A 188 -16.88 1.18 2.99
C THR A 188 -15.84 1.69 3.99
N LEU A 189 -14.63 1.12 3.98
CA LEU A 189 -13.52 1.57 4.82
C LEU A 189 -13.12 3.01 4.47
N PHE A 190 -13.08 3.34 3.18
CA PHE A 190 -12.70 4.67 2.70
C PHE A 190 -13.75 5.73 3.09
N ALA A 191 -15.04 5.43 2.97
CA ALA A 191 -16.12 6.35 3.34
C ALA A 191 -16.26 6.54 4.86
N SER A 192 -15.86 5.54 5.65
CA SER A 192 -15.85 5.62 7.11
C SER A 192 -14.56 6.21 7.68
N ALA A 193 -13.54 6.43 6.84
CA ALA A 193 -12.27 7.03 7.23
C ALA A 193 -12.43 8.52 7.55
N ASP A 194 -11.61 8.99 8.48
CA ASP A 194 -11.53 10.41 8.84
C ASP A 194 -10.33 11.06 8.16
#